data_6e65188a7219ee14920b0e9e30f09f22
#
_entry.id   6e65188a7219ee14920b0e9e30f09f22
#
_cell.length_a   1.000
_cell.length_b   1.000
_cell.length_c   1.000
_cell.angle_alpha   90.00
_cell.angle_beta   90.00
_cell.angle_gamma   90.00
#
_symmetry.space_group_name_H-M   'P 1'
#
loop_
_entity.id
_entity.type
_entity.pdbx_description
1 polymer ?
#
loop_
_entity_poly.entity_id
_entity_poly.type
_entity_poly.pdbx_seq_one_letter_code
_entity_poly.pdbx_strand_id
1 'polypeptide(L)'
;MKQFKKKKSPLAQTSKFKSKLEEEFNNFLTKKKIKFGYEDFKISYLKPEKASKYTPDFNCPTNAKFRIIFETKGQFLTSDRKKHLLIKEQYPDLDIRFVFSNSKNKIGKKSKTTYAKWCELKGFKYHCIYSTNKFLPDEWVKEIQQQQVDL
;
A
#
# COMPACT_ATOMS: atom_id res chain seq x y z
N MET A 1 -6.34 55.57 9.70
CA MET A 1 -6.76 54.21 9.30
C MET A 1 -5.58 53.25 9.47
N LYS A 2 -5.63 52.36 10.44
CA LYS A 2 -4.60 51.35 10.66
C LYS A 2 -4.91 50.17 9.76
N GLN A 3 -4.05 49.90 8.77
CA GLN A 3 -4.13 48.72 7.94
C GLN A 3 -3.73 47.51 8.77
N PHE A 4 -4.65 46.58 8.98
CA PHE A 4 -4.37 45.25 9.52
C PHE A 4 -3.64 44.45 8.45
N LYS A 5 -2.33 44.26 8.59
CA LYS A 5 -1.58 43.27 7.82
C LYS A 5 -2.08 41.87 8.23
N LYS A 6 -2.80 41.18 7.32
CA LYS A 6 -3.08 39.76 7.45
C LYS A 6 -1.74 39.01 7.52
N LYS A 7 -1.43 38.43 8.69
CA LYS A 7 -0.36 37.47 8.82
C LYS A 7 -0.72 36.27 7.90
N LYS A 8 0.11 36.05 6.87
CA LYS A 8 0.05 34.79 6.12
C LYS A 8 0.36 33.68 7.10
N SER A 9 -0.58 32.75 7.26
CA SER A 9 -0.35 31.46 7.93
C SER A 9 0.87 30.78 7.28
N PRO A 10 1.73 30.10 8.07
CA PRO A 10 2.84 29.37 7.48
C PRO A 10 2.27 28.38 6.47
N LEU A 11 2.85 28.36 5.26
CA LEU A 11 2.55 27.37 4.25
C LEU A 11 2.68 25.99 4.92
N ALA A 12 1.55 25.29 5.03
CA ALA A 12 1.56 23.90 5.45
C ALA A 12 2.54 23.17 4.52
N GLN A 13 3.59 22.56 5.07
CA GLN A 13 4.47 21.70 4.31
C GLN A 13 3.59 20.59 3.74
N THR A 14 3.36 20.61 2.42
CA THR A 14 2.64 19.56 1.74
C THR A 14 3.47 18.29 1.85
N SER A 15 2.96 17.32 2.61
CA SER A 15 3.56 16.00 2.70
C SER A 15 3.70 15.39 1.30
N LYS A 16 4.83 14.73 1.00
CA LYS A 16 5.03 13.97 -0.25
C LYS A 16 4.07 12.77 -0.38
N PHE A 17 3.42 12.38 0.72
CA PHE A 17 2.53 11.23 0.77
C PHE A 17 1.10 11.63 0.39
N LYS A 18 0.40 10.75 -0.34
CA LYS A 18 -0.97 10.95 -0.79
C LYS A 18 -2.00 10.82 0.33
N SER A 19 -1.64 10.16 1.43
CA SER A 19 -2.52 9.98 2.58
C SER A 19 -1.74 9.93 3.89
N LYS A 20 -2.45 10.20 4.98
CA LYS A 20 -1.90 10.05 6.33
C LYS A 20 -1.48 8.59 6.61
N LEU A 21 -2.25 7.63 6.10
CA LEU A 21 -1.92 6.21 6.24
C LEU A 21 -0.56 5.88 5.60
N GLU A 22 -0.29 6.40 4.40
CA GLU A 22 1.00 6.21 3.74
C GLU A 22 2.15 6.85 4.53
N GLU A 23 1.95 8.04 5.06
CA GLU A 23 2.93 8.72 5.91
C GLU A 23 3.25 7.89 7.17
N GLU A 24 2.23 7.43 7.87
CA GLU A 24 2.37 6.60 9.06
C GLU A 24 3.05 5.26 8.75
N PHE A 25 2.72 4.66 7.61
CA PHE A 25 3.34 3.42 7.15
C PHE A 25 4.84 3.63 6.80
N ASN A 26 5.16 4.73 6.12
CA ASN A 26 6.55 5.13 5.86
C ASN A 26 7.35 5.23 7.17
N ASN A 27 6.79 5.89 8.17
CA ASN A 27 7.43 6.05 9.48
C ASN A 27 7.61 4.71 10.19
N PHE A 28 6.63 3.82 10.09
CA PHE A 28 6.72 2.47 10.63
C PHE A 28 7.88 1.67 9.99
N LEU A 29 7.97 1.65 8.65
CA LEU A 29 9.04 0.93 7.94
C LEU A 29 10.42 1.49 8.31
N THR A 30 10.54 2.81 8.39
CA THR A 30 11.77 3.49 8.80
C THR A 30 12.19 3.09 10.22
N LYS A 31 11.24 3.09 11.15
CA LYS A 31 11.48 2.69 12.55
C LYS A 31 11.94 1.23 12.67
N LYS A 32 11.41 0.34 11.84
CA LYS A 32 11.80 -1.08 11.78
C LYS A 32 13.09 -1.32 11.01
N LYS A 33 13.74 -0.26 10.50
CA LYS A 33 14.97 -0.33 9.70
C LYS A 33 14.83 -1.23 8.47
N ILE A 34 13.64 -1.26 7.88
CA ILE A 34 13.35 -1.94 6.63
C ILE A 34 13.75 -1.03 5.47
N LYS A 35 14.49 -1.56 4.51
CA LYS A 35 14.77 -0.85 3.26
C LYS A 35 13.54 -0.90 2.37
N PHE A 36 13.12 0.25 1.85
CA PHE A 36 11.95 0.36 0.98
C PHE A 36 12.07 1.56 0.05
N GLY A 37 11.29 1.52 -1.04
CA GLY A 37 11.00 2.68 -1.87
C GLY A 37 9.55 3.11 -1.71
N TYR A 38 9.30 4.38 -1.98
CA TYR A 38 7.96 4.97 -2.03
C TYR A 38 7.70 5.53 -3.42
N GLU A 39 6.71 4.95 -4.12
CA GLU A 39 6.29 5.33 -5.48
C GLU A 39 7.45 5.48 -6.49
N ASP A 40 8.55 4.81 -6.27
CA ASP A 40 9.77 4.86 -7.09
C ASP A 40 9.90 3.66 -8.05
N PHE A 41 8.92 2.79 -8.05
CA PHE A 41 8.92 1.54 -8.81
C PHE A 41 7.66 1.46 -9.68
N LYS A 42 7.81 1.08 -10.95
CA LYS A 42 6.69 1.00 -11.90
C LYS A 42 6.62 -0.38 -12.54
N ILE A 43 5.41 -0.90 -12.65
CA ILE A 43 5.12 -2.17 -13.31
C ILE A 43 4.19 -1.90 -14.48
N SER A 44 4.61 -2.29 -15.69
CA SER A 44 3.78 -2.19 -16.89
C SER A 44 2.79 -3.34 -16.93
N TYR A 45 1.54 -3.04 -17.21
CA TYR A 45 0.50 -4.04 -17.39
C TYR A 45 -0.46 -3.63 -18.50
N LEU A 46 -1.19 -4.62 -19.05
CA LEU A 46 -2.16 -4.38 -20.09
C LEU A 46 -3.56 -4.31 -19.51
N LYS A 47 -4.25 -3.20 -19.75
CA LYS A 47 -5.71 -3.16 -19.67
C LYS A 47 -6.28 -3.70 -20.99
N PRO A 48 -7.53 -4.21 -21.03
CA PRO A 48 -8.07 -4.80 -22.25
C PRO A 48 -7.92 -3.96 -23.52
N GLU A 49 -7.87 -2.64 -23.39
CA GLU A 49 -7.81 -1.71 -24.51
C GLU A 49 -6.56 -0.83 -24.56
N LYS A 50 -5.68 -0.90 -23.54
CA LYS A 50 -4.44 -0.09 -23.55
C LYS A 50 -3.39 -0.58 -22.56
N ALA A 51 -2.12 -0.31 -22.89
CA ALA A 51 -1.02 -0.46 -21.96
C ALA A 51 -1.14 0.57 -20.84
N SER A 52 -0.88 0.15 -19.60
CA SER A 52 -0.91 1.00 -18.41
C SER A 52 0.27 0.65 -17.49
N LYS A 53 0.59 1.57 -16.60
CA LYS A 53 1.64 1.38 -15.60
C LYS A 53 1.02 1.35 -14.20
N TYR A 54 1.53 0.43 -13.40
CA TYR A 54 1.23 0.33 -11.99
C TYR A 54 2.41 0.83 -11.18
N THR A 55 2.15 1.79 -10.31
CA THR A 55 3.14 2.30 -9.36
C THR A 55 2.73 1.85 -7.95
N PRO A 56 3.40 0.83 -7.38
CA PRO A 56 3.14 0.43 -6.01
C PRO A 56 3.39 1.56 -5.01
N ASP A 57 2.60 1.60 -3.94
CA ASP A 57 2.82 2.57 -2.86
C ASP A 57 4.21 2.37 -2.24
N PHE A 58 4.52 1.14 -1.85
CA PHE A 58 5.81 0.78 -1.28
C PHE A 58 6.33 -0.51 -1.89
N ASN A 59 7.64 -0.61 -2.04
CA ASN A 59 8.30 -1.83 -2.46
C ASN A 59 9.55 -2.06 -1.59
N CYS A 60 9.71 -3.30 -1.15
CA CYS A 60 10.83 -3.72 -0.32
C CYS A 60 11.72 -4.65 -1.14
N PRO A 61 12.98 -4.28 -1.44
CA PRO A 61 13.91 -5.20 -2.09
C PRO A 61 14.18 -6.39 -1.19
N THR A 62 14.38 -7.55 -1.81
CA THR A 62 14.73 -8.79 -1.13
C THR A 62 15.87 -9.47 -1.86
N ASN A 63 16.43 -10.50 -1.28
CA ASN A 63 17.42 -11.36 -1.95
C ASN A 63 16.75 -12.35 -2.96
N ALA A 64 15.42 -12.37 -3.00
CA ALA A 64 14.65 -13.14 -3.98
C ALA A 64 14.52 -12.37 -5.31
N LYS A 65 14.04 -13.07 -6.35
CA LYS A 65 13.82 -12.51 -7.68
C LYS A 65 12.89 -11.31 -7.70
N PHE A 66 11.86 -11.30 -6.84
CA PHE A 66 10.85 -10.25 -6.80
C PHE A 66 10.88 -9.51 -5.47
N ARG A 67 10.50 -8.22 -5.53
CA ARG A 67 10.31 -7.38 -4.35
C ARG A 67 9.01 -7.73 -3.64
N ILE A 68 8.95 -7.48 -2.34
CA ILE A 68 7.67 -7.46 -1.62
C ILE A 68 7.04 -6.09 -1.83
N ILE A 69 5.79 -6.08 -2.31
CA ILE A 69 5.04 -4.87 -2.64
C ILE A 69 3.94 -4.69 -1.61
N PHE A 70 3.85 -3.48 -1.04
CA PHE A 70 2.77 -3.11 -0.14
C PHE A 70 1.86 -2.06 -0.77
N GLU A 71 0.57 -2.34 -0.72
CA GLU A 71 -0.50 -1.40 -1.06
C GLU A 71 -1.28 -1.04 0.21
N THR A 72 -1.22 0.22 0.59
CA THR A 72 -1.96 0.73 1.76
C THR A 72 -3.33 1.25 1.31
N LYS A 73 -4.39 0.79 1.94
CA LYS A 73 -5.76 1.13 1.55
C LYS A 73 -6.63 1.52 2.75
N GLY A 74 -7.11 2.75 2.76
CA GLY A 74 -8.25 3.16 3.58
C GLY A 74 -9.55 2.69 2.93
N GLN A 75 -9.72 2.97 1.62
CA GLN A 75 -10.82 2.49 0.79
C GLN A 75 -10.29 1.58 -0.32
N PHE A 76 -10.98 0.49 -0.57
CA PHE A 76 -10.63 -0.48 -1.60
C PHE A 76 -11.67 -0.48 -2.71
N LEU A 77 -11.51 0.44 -3.64
CA LEU A 77 -12.47 0.73 -4.70
C LEU A 77 -12.53 -0.40 -5.75
N THR A 78 -13.63 -0.44 -6.50
CA THR A 78 -13.79 -1.37 -7.62
C THR A 78 -12.67 -1.24 -8.64
N SER A 79 -12.24 -0.01 -8.95
CA SER A 79 -11.12 0.25 -9.86
C SER A 79 -9.80 -0.33 -9.36
N ASP A 80 -9.53 -0.24 -8.06
CA ASP A 80 -8.36 -0.84 -7.44
C ASP A 80 -8.38 -2.37 -7.56
N ARG A 81 -9.52 -2.97 -7.24
CA ARG A 81 -9.69 -4.43 -7.31
C ARG A 81 -9.52 -4.97 -8.73
N LYS A 82 -10.12 -4.32 -9.72
CA LYS A 82 -9.96 -4.69 -11.14
C LYS A 82 -8.52 -4.57 -11.60
N LYS A 83 -7.85 -3.49 -11.23
CA LYS A 83 -6.42 -3.27 -11.56
C LYS A 83 -5.55 -4.40 -11.01
N HIS A 84 -5.70 -4.73 -9.73
CA HIS A 84 -4.88 -5.76 -9.09
C HIS A 84 -5.16 -7.17 -9.61
N LEU A 85 -6.39 -7.47 -10.03
CA LEU A 85 -6.69 -8.73 -10.72
C LEU A 85 -5.96 -8.84 -12.05
N LEU A 86 -5.91 -7.76 -12.85
CA LEU A 86 -5.16 -7.73 -14.11
C LEU A 86 -3.66 -7.89 -13.87
N ILE A 87 -3.12 -7.22 -12.89
CA ILE A 87 -1.70 -7.32 -12.54
C ILE A 87 -1.35 -8.74 -12.10
N LYS A 88 -2.18 -9.35 -11.25
CA LYS A 88 -1.97 -10.72 -10.79
C LYS A 88 -2.02 -11.73 -11.93
N GLU A 89 -2.94 -11.55 -12.88
CA GLU A 89 -3.03 -12.40 -14.07
C GLU A 89 -1.77 -12.30 -14.92
N GLN A 90 -1.25 -11.10 -15.12
CA GLN A 90 -0.07 -10.86 -15.96
C GLN A 90 1.26 -11.12 -15.25
N TYR A 91 1.30 -10.98 -13.93
CA TYR A 91 2.48 -11.19 -13.08
C TYR A 91 2.12 -12.03 -11.84
N PRO A 92 1.81 -13.32 -12.01
CA PRO A 92 1.31 -14.15 -10.90
C PRO A 92 2.31 -14.35 -9.76
N ASP A 93 3.62 -14.15 -10.04
CA ASP A 93 4.69 -14.34 -9.04
C ASP A 93 5.00 -13.07 -8.23
N LEU A 94 4.36 -11.93 -8.52
CA LEU A 94 4.53 -10.73 -7.71
C LEU A 94 3.94 -10.92 -6.31
N ASP A 95 4.72 -10.57 -5.29
CA ASP A 95 4.28 -10.60 -3.90
C ASP A 95 3.66 -9.26 -3.52
N ILE A 96 2.36 -9.11 -3.82
CA ILE A 96 1.58 -7.93 -3.50
C ILE A 96 0.78 -8.21 -2.22
N ARG A 97 0.99 -7.38 -1.21
CA ARG A 97 0.34 -7.48 0.10
C ARG A 97 -0.44 -6.20 0.39
N PHE A 98 -1.72 -6.34 0.69
CA PHE A 98 -2.57 -5.21 1.07
C PHE A 98 -2.46 -4.93 2.57
N VAL A 99 -2.35 -3.66 2.91
CA VAL A 99 -2.39 -3.19 4.30
C VAL A 99 -3.61 -2.28 4.43
N PHE A 100 -4.68 -2.80 5.01
CA PHE A 100 -5.93 -2.07 5.18
C PHE A 100 -5.98 -1.36 6.54
N SER A 101 -6.51 -0.13 6.55
CA SER A 101 -6.91 0.51 7.81
C SER A 101 -7.90 -0.38 8.55
N ASN A 102 -8.93 -0.88 7.86
CA ASN A 102 -9.90 -1.84 8.40
C ASN A 102 -10.38 -2.81 7.31
N SER A 103 -9.88 -4.04 7.36
CA SER A 103 -10.22 -5.08 6.38
C SER A 103 -11.65 -5.64 6.54
N LYS A 104 -12.34 -5.29 7.61
CA LYS A 104 -13.74 -5.68 7.85
C LYS A 104 -14.74 -4.85 7.05
N ASN A 105 -14.31 -3.75 6.44
CA ASN A 105 -15.15 -2.95 5.55
C ASN A 105 -15.59 -3.79 4.36
N LYS A 106 -16.83 -3.56 3.93
CA LYS A 106 -17.41 -4.24 2.77
C LYS A 106 -16.98 -3.58 1.47
N ILE A 107 -16.85 -4.36 0.41
CA ILE A 107 -16.44 -3.88 -0.92
C ILE A 107 -17.49 -3.03 -1.61
N GLY A 108 -18.72 -3.01 -1.13
CA GLY A 108 -19.82 -2.19 -1.64
C GLY A 108 -21.00 -2.16 -0.69
N LYS A 109 -21.87 -1.19 -0.86
CA LYS A 109 -23.04 -0.95 0.04
C LYS A 109 -23.98 -2.14 0.13
N LYS A 110 -24.15 -2.89 -0.97
CA LYS A 110 -25.04 -4.04 -1.06
C LYS A 110 -24.30 -5.38 -0.97
N SER A 111 -22.98 -5.34 -0.79
CA SER A 111 -22.17 -6.54 -0.71
C SER A 111 -22.02 -7.03 0.73
N LYS A 112 -22.01 -8.34 0.90
CA LYS A 112 -21.63 -9.00 2.16
C LYS A 112 -20.13 -9.30 2.22
N THR A 113 -19.40 -9.13 1.12
CA THR A 113 -17.97 -9.42 1.01
C THR A 113 -17.16 -8.28 1.63
N THR A 114 -16.30 -8.62 2.58
CA THR A 114 -15.34 -7.68 3.16
C THR A 114 -14.08 -7.60 2.31
N TYR A 115 -13.23 -6.58 2.56
CA TYR A 115 -11.91 -6.49 1.94
C TYR A 115 -11.08 -7.75 2.22
N ALA A 116 -11.08 -8.21 3.47
CA ALA A 116 -10.41 -9.44 3.87
C ALA A 116 -10.90 -10.65 3.06
N LYS A 117 -12.21 -10.83 2.98
CA LYS A 117 -12.79 -11.96 2.24
C LYS A 117 -12.47 -11.90 0.75
N TRP A 118 -12.51 -10.71 0.17
CA TRP A 118 -12.13 -10.53 -1.23
C TRP A 118 -10.67 -10.94 -1.47
N CYS A 119 -9.75 -10.52 -0.61
CA CYS A 119 -8.34 -10.91 -0.71
C CYS A 119 -8.15 -12.42 -0.59
N GLU A 120 -8.84 -13.06 0.37
CA GLU A 120 -8.79 -14.51 0.54
C GLU A 120 -9.30 -15.24 -0.71
N LEU A 121 -10.43 -14.79 -1.28
CA LEU A 121 -11.03 -15.38 -2.48
C LEU A 121 -10.14 -15.19 -3.72
N LYS A 122 -9.42 -14.08 -3.82
CA LYS A 122 -8.58 -13.75 -4.97
C LYS A 122 -7.10 -14.09 -4.80
N GLY A 123 -6.73 -14.63 -3.64
CA GLY A 123 -5.37 -15.10 -3.39
C GLY A 123 -4.37 -13.99 -3.10
N PHE A 124 -4.79 -12.89 -2.50
CA PHE A 124 -3.91 -11.82 -2.04
C PHE A 124 -3.66 -11.92 -0.54
N LYS A 125 -2.42 -11.69 -0.14
CA LYS A 125 -2.07 -11.51 1.27
C LYS A 125 -2.57 -10.14 1.73
N TYR A 126 -3.04 -10.06 2.97
CA TYR A 126 -3.50 -8.80 3.55
C TYR A 126 -3.26 -8.75 5.05
N HIS A 127 -3.26 -7.53 5.57
CA HIS A 127 -3.20 -7.24 6.99
C HIS A 127 -4.22 -6.16 7.36
N CYS A 128 -4.82 -6.29 8.54
CA CYS A 128 -5.79 -5.33 9.10
C CYS A 128 -5.18 -4.58 10.27
N ILE A 129 -4.92 -3.29 10.10
CA ILE A 129 -4.35 -2.45 11.15
C ILE A 129 -5.32 -2.35 12.34
N TYR A 130 -6.59 -2.11 12.06
CA TYR A 130 -7.62 -1.95 13.11
C TYR A 130 -7.71 -3.14 14.05
N SER A 131 -7.62 -4.36 13.53
CA SER A 131 -7.75 -5.58 14.33
C SER A 131 -6.54 -5.89 15.21
N THR A 132 -5.34 -5.40 14.84
CA THR A 132 -4.07 -5.76 15.48
C THR A 132 -3.39 -4.58 16.14
N ASN A 133 -3.80 -3.36 15.84
CA ASN A 133 -3.13 -2.12 16.21
C ASN A 133 -1.64 -2.10 15.79
N LYS A 134 -1.31 -2.80 14.71
CA LYS A 134 0.03 -2.85 14.10
C LYS A 134 -0.07 -2.60 12.61
N PHE A 135 0.93 -1.93 12.02
CA PHE A 135 0.99 -1.70 10.56
C PHE A 135 1.32 -2.96 9.77
N LEU A 136 2.13 -3.86 10.32
CA LEU A 136 2.43 -5.16 9.75
C LEU A 136 2.45 -6.23 10.84
N PRO A 137 2.15 -7.50 10.49
CA PRO A 137 2.39 -8.63 11.39
C PRO A 137 3.89 -8.76 11.70
N ASP A 138 4.22 -9.15 12.91
CA ASP A 138 5.63 -9.36 13.30
C ASP A 138 6.34 -10.38 12.41
N GLU A 139 5.62 -11.40 11.94
CA GLU A 139 6.16 -12.42 11.03
C GLU A 139 6.62 -11.82 9.70
N TRP A 140 5.86 -10.88 9.13
CA TRP A 140 6.24 -10.20 7.89
C TRP A 140 7.45 -9.28 8.09
N VAL A 141 7.49 -8.59 9.23
CA VAL A 141 8.64 -7.75 9.57
C VAL A 141 9.92 -8.58 9.65
N LYS A 142 9.88 -9.71 10.35
CA LYS A 142 11.02 -10.64 10.47
C LYS A 142 11.41 -11.23 9.12
N GLU A 143 10.45 -11.65 8.32
CA GLU A 143 10.66 -12.17 6.96
C GLU A 143 11.43 -11.16 6.11
N ILE A 144 10.98 -9.91 6.08
CA ILE A 144 11.60 -8.86 5.29
C ILE A 144 13.03 -8.56 5.80
N GLN A 145 13.17 -8.38 7.11
CA GLN A 145 14.47 -8.09 7.71
C GLN A 145 15.49 -9.19 7.42
N GLN A 146 15.07 -10.46 7.51
CA GLN A 146 15.92 -11.61 7.20
C GLN A 146 16.34 -11.62 5.72
N GLN A 147 15.41 -11.32 4.82
CA GLN A 147 15.69 -11.27 3.39
C GLN A 147 16.54 -10.06 2.97
N GLN A 148 16.75 -9.11 3.84
CA GLN A 148 17.53 -7.90 3.58
C GLN A 148 18.90 -7.89 4.25
N VAL A 149 19.29 -8.93 4.97
CA VAL A 149 20.55 -8.98 5.73
C VAL A 149 21.77 -8.73 4.83
N ASP A 150 21.76 -9.24 3.60
CA ASP A 150 22.89 -9.17 2.67
C ASP A 150 22.66 -8.18 1.52
N LEU A 151 21.73 -7.23 1.68
CA LEU A 151 21.44 -6.22 0.66
C LEU A 151 22.30 -4.97 0.81
#